data_2aa0ba86a21417736a670a71b7967c9e
#
_entry.id   2aa0ba86a21417736a670a71b7967c9e
#
_cell.length_a   1.000
_cell.length_b   1.000
_cell.length_c   1.000
_cell.angle_alpha   90.00
_cell.angle_beta   90.00
_cell.angle_gamma   90.00
#
_symmetry.space_group_name_H-M   'P 1'
#
loop_
_entity.id
_entity.type
_entity.pdbx_description
1 polymer ?
#
loop_
_entity_poly.entity_id
_entity_poly.type
_entity_poly.pdbx_seq_one_letter_code
_entity_poly.pdbx_strand_id
1 'polypeptide(L)'
;MRARNNGVRNSLICGLLAIATFVGIGLAASAQELPGSPEIDFAGFMDLGDEVFQIREDRLLSLEQFNDMAEAPNTIILDARSTFAFEMGHIKGAVNLPFSDFTDEKLAAIIPNKDTRILIYCNNNFSDDVEPIPLKRISLALNIPTFINLYGYGYENIYELGVLTETTNEDVNWVSGEIPL
;
A
#
# COMPACT_ATOMS: atom_id res chain seq x y z
N MET A 1 -38.26 -76.28 -49.98
CA MET A 1 -37.60 -77.08 -48.90
C MET A 1 -37.32 -76.17 -47.72
N ARG A 2 -37.94 -76.58 -46.65
CA ARG A 2 -37.84 -76.18 -45.21
C ARG A 2 -36.97 -75.02 -44.78
N ALA A 3 -37.66 -73.97 -44.28
CA ALA A 3 -37.21 -72.93 -43.40
C ALA A 3 -36.76 -73.45 -42.03
N ARG A 4 -35.81 -72.77 -41.41
CA ARG A 4 -35.60 -72.80 -39.95
C ARG A 4 -35.37 -71.41 -39.42
N ASN A 5 -36.36 -70.97 -38.67
CA ASN A 5 -36.31 -69.78 -37.80
C ASN A 5 -35.31 -70.02 -36.65
N ASN A 6 -34.51 -69.07 -36.36
CA ASN A 6 -33.92 -68.94 -35.03
C ASN A 6 -34.02 -67.45 -34.61
N GLY A 7 -34.90 -67.22 -33.65
CA GLY A 7 -35.07 -65.92 -33.01
C GLY A 7 -33.90 -65.58 -32.08
N VAL A 8 -33.46 -64.38 -32.18
CA VAL A 8 -32.51 -63.80 -31.23
C VAL A 8 -33.29 -62.85 -30.34
N ARG A 9 -33.30 -63.17 -29.07
CA ARG A 9 -33.90 -62.38 -27.99
C ARG A 9 -33.01 -61.11 -27.74
N ASN A 10 -33.56 -59.92 -27.98
CA ASN A 10 -32.96 -58.70 -27.58
C ASN A 10 -33.13 -58.53 -26.06
N SER A 11 -32.03 -58.58 -25.33
CA SER A 11 -31.96 -58.16 -23.96
C SER A 11 -31.57 -56.65 -23.94
N LEU A 12 -32.52 -55.77 -23.56
CA LEU A 12 -32.27 -54.39 -23.21
C LEU A 12 -31.59 -54.38 -21.85
N ILE A 13 -30.32 -53.99 -21.83
CA ILE A 13 -29.61 -53.65 -20.60
C ILE A 13 -29.77 -52.14 -20.42
N CYS A 14 -30.67 -51.74 -19.50
CA CYS A 14 -30.75 -50.37 -19.00
C CYS A 14 -29.53 -50.10 -18.11
N GLY A 15 -28.54 -49.40 -18.67
CA GLY A 15 -27.45 -48.85 -17.87
C GLY A 15 -27.91 -47.57 -17.13
N LEU A 16 -28.08 -47.67 -15.82
CA LEU A 16 -28.25 -46.55 -14.93
C LEU A 16 -26.90 -45.80 -14.80
N LEU A 17 -26.77 -44.65 -15.45
CA LEU A 17 -25.66 -43.73 -15.22
C LEU A 17 -25.94 -43.01 -13.90
N ALA A 18 -25.28 -43.41 -12.84
CA ALA A 18 -25.27 -42.63 -11.58
C ALA A 18 -24.34 -41.44 -11.75
N ILE A 19 -24.91 -40.26 -11.94
CA ILE A 19 -24.17 -39.00 -11.88
C ILE A 19 -23.91 -38.71 -10.41
N ALA A 20 -22.69 -38.98 -9.95
CA ALA A 20 -22.24 -38.54 -8.64
C ALA A 20 -21.91 -37.02 -8.71
N THR A 21 -22.84 -36.19 -8.26
CA THR A 21 -22.58 -34.77 -8.01
C THR A 21 -21.68 -34.66 -6.79
N PHE A 22 -20.39 -34.39 -7.01
CA PHE A 22 -19.47 -33.95 -5.95
C PHE A 22 -19.86 -32.52 -5.54
N VAL A 23 -20.64 -32.42 -4.48
CA VAL A 23 -20.80 -31.14 -3.77
C VAL A 23 -19.51 -30.95 -2.99
N GLY A 24 -18.60 -30.16 -3.56
CA GLY A 24 -17.42 -29.65 -2.85
C GLY A 24 -17.87 -28.72 -1.73
N ILE A 25 -17.98 -29.25 -0.52
CA ILE A 25 -18.09 -28.43 0.67
C ILE A 25 -16.71 -27.77 0.85
N GLY A 26 -16.56 -26.55 0.35
CA GLY A 26 -15.44 -25.70 0.71
C GLY A 26 -15.53 -25.45 2.21
N LEU A 27 -14.70 -26.15 2.98
CA LEU A 27 -14.40 -25.78 4.36
C LEU A 27 -13.66 -24.44 4.27
N ALA A 28 -14.40 -23.33 4.40
CA ALA A 28 -13.81 -22.10 4.83
C ALA A 28 -13.19 -22.40 6.21
N ALA A 29 -11.88 -22.49 6.24
CA ALA A 29 -11.16 -22.54 7.50
C ALA A 29 -11.40 -21.18 8.17
N SER A 30 -12.38 -21.12 9.08
CA SER A 30 -12.49 -20.02 10.00
C SER A 30 -11.18 -20.01 10.80
N ALA A 31 -10.39 -18.94 10.66
CA ALA A 31 -9.25 -18.72 11.52
C ALA A 31 -9.77 -18.77 12.96
N GLN A 32 -9.32 -19.76 13.72
CA GLN A 32 -9.70 -19.93 15.10
C GLN A 32 -8.96 -18.84 15.87
N GLU A 33 -9.68 -17.83 16.36
CA GLU A 33 -9.10 -16.82 17.25
C GLU A 33 -8.54 -17.52 18.48
N LEU A 34 -7.23 -17.42 18.65
CA LEU A 34 -6.55 -17.94 19.84
C LEU A 34 -6.86 -16.99 21.00
N PRO A 35 -7.24 -17.49 22.21
CA PRO A 35 -7.41 -16.65 23.38
C PRO A 35 -6.15 -15.85 23.67
N GLY A 36 -6.24 -14.51 23.69
CA GLY A 36 -5.12 -13.60 23.87
C GLY A 36 -4.32 -13.34 22.61
N SER A 37 -4.88 -13.59 21.40
CA SER A 37 -4.31 -13.15 20.13
C SER A 37 -4.10 -11.64 20.11
N PRO A 38 -2.99 -11.14 19.54
CA PRO A 38 -2.82 -9.71 19.36
C PRO A 38 -3.89 -9.17 18.39
N GLU A 39 -4.29 -7.93 18.59
CA GLU A 39 -5.17 -7.21 17.68
C GLU A 39 -4.40 -6.77 16.43
N ILE A 40 -4.13 -7.73 15.54
CA ILE A 40 -3.36 -7.53 14.30
C ILE A 40 -4.14 -8.14 13.14
N ASP A 41 -4.55 -7.31 12.20
CA ASP A 41 -5.22 -7.72 10.97
C ASP A 41 -4.26 -7.65 9.77
N PHE A 42 -3.50 -8.72 9.57
CA PHE A 42 -2.59 -8.82 8.44
C PHE A 42 -3.35 -8.89 7.10
N ALA A 43 -4.50 -9.57 7.06
CA ALA A 43 -5.30 -9.70 5.84
C ALA A 43 -5.87 -8.33 5.43
N GLY A 44 -6.45 -7.58 6.37
CA GLY A 44 -6.95 -6.23 6.10
C GLY A 44 -5.85 -5.27 5.64
N PHE A 45 -4.62 -5.40 6.16
CA PHE A 45 -3.50 -4.61 5.64
C PHE A 45 -3.15 -4.95 4.19
N MET A 46 -3.23 -6.23 3.80
CA MET A 46 -2.99 -6.64 2.41
C MET A 46 -4.10 -6.15 1.49
N ASP A 47 -5.35 -6.18 1.93
CA ASP A 47 -6.50 -5.65 1.18
C ASP A 47 -6.34 -4.13 0.93
N LEU A 48 -5.95 -3.36 1.95
CA LEU A 48 -5.61 -1.93 1.81
C LEU A 48 -4.45 -1.72 0.81
N GLY A 49 -3.45 -2.59 0.85
CA GLY A 49 -2.34 -2.57 -0.10
C GLY A 49 -2.78 -2.76 -1.54
N ASP A 50 -3.72 -3.68 -1.77
CA ASP A 50 -4.30 -3.94 -3.10
C ASP A 50 -5.14 -2.76 -3.60
N GLU A 51 -5.93 -2.11 -2.72
CA GLU A 51 -6.66 -0.89 -3.06
C GLU A 51 -5.72 0.27 -3.43
N VAL A 52 -4.71 0.51 -2.60
CA VAL A 52 -3.69 1.54 -2.84
C VAL A 52 -2.93 1.28 -4.14
N PHE A 53 -2.60 0.02 -4.44
CA PHE A 53 -1.93 -0.35 -5.68
C PHE A 53 -2.68 0.11 -6.93
N GLN A 54 -4.03 0.09 -6.91
CA GLN A 54 -4.86 0.49 -8.05
C GLN A 54 -4.86 2.01 -8.30
N ILE A 55 -4.62 2.82 -7.27
CA ILE A 55 -4.75 4.28 -7.36
C ILE A 55 -3.39 5.00 -7.35
N ARG A 56 -2.35 4.37 -6.80
CA ARG A 56 -1.06 5.01 -6.54
C ARG A 56 -0.33 5.45 -7.81
N GLU A 57 -0.45 4.72 -8.94
CA GLU A 57 0.22 5.09 -10.20
C GLU A 57 -0.18 6.50 -10.66
N ASP A 58 -1.46 6.85 -10.52
CA ASP A 58 -1.99 8.17 -10.86
C ASP A 58 -1.65 9.27 -9.83
N ARG A 59 -0.98 8.90 -8.75
CA ARG A 59 -0.60 9.77 -7.64
C ARG A 59 0.91 10.02 -7.54
N LEU A 60 1.69 9.48 -8.49
CA LEU A 60 3.13 9.73 -8.59
C LEU A 60 3.35 11.05 -9.32
N LEU A 61 4.12 11.95 -8.68
CA LEU A 61 4.35 13.29 -9.19
C LEU A 61 5.79 13.45 -9.70
N SER A 62 5.97 14.23 -10.77
CA SER A 62 7.27 14.83 -11.07
C SER A 62 7.65 15.83 -9.99
N LEU A 63 8.92 16.24 -9.93
CA LEU A 63 9.36 17.26 -8.96
C LEU A 63 8.65 18.61 -9.19
N GLU A 64 8.44 19.02 -10.44
CA GLU A 64 7.68 20.21 -10.79
C GLU A 64 6.24 20.14 -10.28
N GLN A 65 5.53 19.06 -10.54
CA GLN A 65 4.16 18.85 -10.06
C GLN A 65 4.07 18.83 -8.54
N PHE A 66 5.07 18.21 -7.88
CA PHE A 66 5.15 18.16 -6.42
C PHE A 66 5.27 19.57 -5.84
N ASN A 67 6.14 20.41 -6.40
CA ASN A 67 6.34 21.79 -5.98
C ASN A 67 5.09 22.65 -6.22
N ASP A 68 4.49 22.55 -7.39
CA ASP A 68 3.24 23.27 -7.71
C ASP A 68 2.12 22.92 -6.72
N MET A 69 1.99 21.63 -6.39
CA MET A 69 1.00 21.18 -5.43
C MET A 69 1.34 21.61 -3.99
N ALA A 70 2.63 21.68 -3.64
CA ALA A 70 3.07 22.11 -2.31
C ALA A 70 2.69 23.57 -2.00
N GLU A 71 2.67 24.42 -3.02
CA GLU A 71 2.27 25.84 -2.90
C GLU A 71 0.74 26.02 -2.90
N ALA A 72 -0.03 25.00 -3.29
CA ALA A 72 -1.47 25.12 -3.37
C ALA A 72 -2.13 25.10 -1.97
N PRO A 73 -3.26 25.81 -1.79
CA PRO A 73 -3.96 25.83 -0.52
C PRO A 73 -4.45 24.43 -0.11
N ASN A 74 -4.62 24.21 1.19
CA ASN A 74 -5.03 22.94 1.76
C ASN A 74 -4.09 21.76 1.40
N THR A 75 -2.79 22.03 1.36
CA THR A 75 -1.74 21.04 1.09
C THR A 75 -0.73 21.03 2.21
N ILE A 76 -0.27 19.84 2.58
CA ILE A 76 0.87 19.64 3.48
C ILE A 76 1.88 18.72 2.82
N ILE A 77 3.16 18.92 3.13
CA ILE A 77 4.23 17.97 2.85
C ILE A 77 4.45 17.20 4.15
N LEU A 78 4.19 15.90 4.14
CA LEU A 78 4.37 15.03 5.30
C LEU A 78 5.66 14.22 5.16
N ASP A 79 6.57 14.44 6.10
CA ASP A 79 7.78 13.64 6.25
C ASP A 79 7.57 12.58 7.33
N ALA A 80 7.41 11.33 6.92
CA ALA A 80 7.20 10.20 7.81
C ALA A 80 8.51 9.54 8.28
N ARG A 81 9.68 10.11 7.94
CA ARG A 81 10.98 9.63 8.41
C ARG A 81 11.12 9.87 9.92
N SER A 82 12.15 9.30 10.52
CA SER A 82 12.47 9.58 11.93
C SER A 82 12.73 11.06 12.13
N THR A 83 12.49 11.56 13.35
CA THR A 83 12.80 12.95 13.73
C THR A 83 14.28 13.27 13.46
N PHE A 84 15.18 12.31 13.74
CA PHE A 84 16.60 12.47 13.43
C PHE A 84 16.84 12.73 11.93
N ALA A 85 16.22 11.94 11.04
CA ALA A 85 16.36 12.13 9.60
C ALA A 85 15.80 13.48 9.13
N PHE A 86 14.68 13.90 9.70
CA PHE A 86 14.07 15.21 9.42
C PHE A 86 14.97 16.36 9.88
N GLU A 87 15.54 16.28 11.08
CA GLU A 87 16.45 17.29 11.63
C GLU A 87 17.75 17.41 10.84
N MET A 88 18.24 16.30 10.26
CA MET A 88 19.40 16.31 9.37
C MET A 88 19.15 17.03 8.05
N GLY A 89 17.93 17.02 7.56
CA GLY A 89 17.50 17.72 6.37
C GLY A 89 16.16 17.24 5.85
N HIS A 90 15.40 18.15 5.25
CA HIS A 90 14.06 17.89 4.75
C HIS A 90 13.66 18.88 3.65
N ILE A 91 12.61 18.57 2.91
CA ILE A 91 12.01 19.52 1.94
C ILE A 91 11.41 20.68 2.72
N LYS A 92 11.72 21.92 2.32
CA LYS A 92 11.24 23.15 2.96
C LYS A 92 9.71 23.13 3.12
N GLY A 93 9.25 23.41 4.33
CA GLY A 93 7.82 23.44 4.64
C GLY A 93 7.22 22.09 5.00
N ALA A 94 8.00 21.02 4.97
CA ALA A 94 7.55 19.70 5.42
C ALA A 94 7.26 19.70 6.93
N VAL A 95 6.24 18.94 7.31
CA VAL A 95 5.88 18.65 8.71
C VAL A 95 6.31 17.21 9.02
N ASN A 96 7.01 17.02 10.11
CA ASN A 96 7.44 15.68 10.52
C ASN A 96 6.43 15.01 11.46
N LEU A 97 6.02 13.83 11.10
CA LEU A 97 5.41 12.84 11.99
C LEU A 97 6.02 11.48 11.66
N PRO A 98 6.90 10.94 12.51
CA PRO A 98 7.49 9.65 12.27
C PRO A 98 6.43 8.56 12.03
N PHE A 99 6.66 7.70 11.05
CA PHE A 99 5.73 6.62 10.70
C PHE A 99 5.32 5.76 11.92
N SER A 100 6.24 5.51 12.85
CA SER A 100 5.98 4.79 14.10
C SER A 100 4.97 5.49 15.02
N ASP A 101 4.68 6.74 14.75
CA ASP A 101 3.82 7.61 15.57
C ASP A 101 2.42 7.80 14.96
N PHE A 102 2.12 7.16 13.85
CA PHE A 102 0.82 7.26 13.20
C PHE A 102 -0.27 6.68 14.09
N THR A 103 -1.17 7.55 14.54
CA THR A 103 -2.44 7.26 15.21
C THR A 103 -3.48 8.23 14.72
N ASP A 104 -4.77 7.90 14.87
CA ASP A 104 -5.87 8.83 14.52
C ASP A 104 -5.67 10.21 15.15
N GLU A 105 -5.30 10.26 16.43
CA GLU A 105 -5.13 11.51 17.18
C GLU A 105 -3.95 12.33 16.65
N LYS A 106 -2.77 11.71 16.47
CA LYS A 106 -1.56 12.42 16.02
C LYS A 106 -1.68 12.88 14.58
N LEU A 107 -2.27 12.06 13.70
CA LEU A 107 -2.54 12.45 12.32
C LEU A 107 -3.52 13.62 12.26
N ALA A 108 -4.63 13.55 13.01
CA ALA A 108 -5.61 14.65 13.05
C ALA A 108 -5.04 15.95 13.63
N ALA A 109 -4.02 15.89 14.47
CA ALA A 109 -3.37 17.08 15.01
C ALA A 109 -2.58 17.88 13.98
N ILE A 110 -2.04 17.20 12.94
CA ILE A 110 -1.24 17.85 11.88
C ILE A 110 -1.97 17.95 10.55
N ILE A 111 -2.95 17.06 10.29
CA ILE A 111 -3.76 17.04 9.07
C ILE A 111 -5.20 17.36 9.46
N PRO A 112 -5.64 18.60 9.38
CA PRO A 112 -6.89 19.06 10.00
C PRO A 112 -8.15 18.46 9.35
N ASN A 113 -8.08 18.10 8.08
CA ASN A 113 -9.22 17.58 7.33
C ASN A 113 -8.83 16.36 6.50
N LYS A 114 -9.78 15.43 6.30
CA LYS A 114 -9.57 14.27 5.41
C LYS A 114 -9.37 14.66 3.94
N ASP A 115 -9.88 15.82 3.53
CA ASP A 115 -9.71 16.36 2.19
C ASP A 115 -8.38 17.09 1.96
N THR A 116 -7.57 17.27 3.02
CA THR A 116 -6.25 17.89 2.91
C THR A 116 -5.39 17.09 1.95
N ARG A 117 -4.77 17.79 0.99
CA ARG A 117 -3.78 17.17 0.11
C ARG A 117 -2.51 16.87 0.89
N ILE A 118 -2.06 15.63 0.81
CA ILE A 118 -0.86 15.16 1.51
C ILE A 118 0.17 14.78 0.46
N LEU A 119 1.31 15.42 0.50
CA LEU A 119 2.46 15.10 -0.33
C LEU A 119 3.47 14.32 0.52
N ILE A 120 3.89 13.15 0.07
CA ILE A 120 4.86 12.32 0.79
C ILE A 120 6.14 12.11 -0.01
N TYR A 121 7.24 11.94 0.71
CA TYR A 121 8.54 11.54 0.19
C TYR A 121 9.31 10.72 1.23
N CYS A 122 10.40 10.07 0.82
CA CYS A 122 11.29 9.37 1.76
C CYS A 122 12.75 9.41 1.27
N ASN A 123 13.67 8.83 2.04
CA ASN A 123 15.10 8.80 1.68
C ASN A 123 15.35 8.17 0.30
N ASN A 124 14.54 7.19 -0.12
CA ASN A 124 14.69 6.52 -1.41
C ASN A 124 14.39 7.44 -2.62
N ASN A 125 13.91 8.66 -2.40
CA ASN A 125 13.77 9.66 -3.45
C ASN A 125 15.09 10.43 -3.73
N PHE A 126 16.11 10.27 -2.88
CA PHE A 126 17.35 11.04 -2.98
C PHE A 126 18.56 10.13 -3.13
N SER A 127 19.35 10.33 -4.21
CA SER A 127 20.52 9.51 -4.50
C SER A 127 21.75 9.90 -3.68
N ASP A 128 21.77 11.09 -3.11
CA ASP A 128 22.88 11.69 -2.34
C ASP A 128 22.62 11.74 -0.82
N ASP A 129 21.41 11.40 -0.35
CA ASP A 129 21.06 11.34 1.08
C ASP A 129 21.27 9.92 1.63
N VAL A 130 22.52 9.46 1.60
CA VAL A 130 22.87 8.07 1.94
C VAL A 130 23.58 7.91 3.28
N GLU A 131 24.13 8.97 3.85
CA GLU A 131 24.83 8.97 5.14
C GLU A 131 24.47 10.23 5.95
N PRO A 132 24.14 10.09 7.21
CA PRO A 132 24.06 8.89 8.04
C PRO A 132 22.71 8.16 7.95
N ILE A 133 21.87 8.50 7.00
CA ILE A 133 20.50 8.01 6.88
C ILE A 133 20.46 6.89 5.83
N PRO A 134 20.26 5.61 6.23
CA PRO A 134 20.34 4.49 5.31
C PRO A 134 19.14 4.43 4.36
N LEU A 135 19.41 4.16 3.09
CA LEU A 135 18.39 3.81 2.11
C LEU A 135 17.80 2.43 2.42
N LYS A 136 16.51 2.28 2.21
CA LYS A 136 15.82 0.99 2.29
C LYS A 136 15.89 0.26 0.95
N ARG A 137 15.70 -1.06 0.98
CA ARG A 137 15.42 -1.81 -0.26
C ARG A 137 14.20 -1.21 -0.94
N ILE A 138 14.22 -1.16 -2.27
CA ILE A 138 13.17 -0.52 -3.09
C ILE A 138 11.76 -1.00 -2.69
N SER A 139 11.58 -2.33 -2.53
CA SER A 139 10.29 -2.91 -2.12
C SER A 139 9.90 -2.65 -0.66
N LEU A 140 10.77 -2.01 0.12
CA LEU A 140 10.56 -1.67 1.53
C LEU A 140 10.73 -0.15 1.77
N ALA A 141 10.72 0.64 0.70
CA ALA A 141 10.78 2.10 0.79
C ALA A 141 9.64 2.63 1.66
N LEU A 142 9.95 3.62 2.50
CA LEU A 142 9.02 4.10 3.53
C LEU A 142 7.72 4.68 2.94
N ASN A 143 7.76 5.22 1.72
CA ASN A 143 6.57 5.72 1.04
C ASN A 143 5.47 4.65 0.90
N ILE A 144 5.84 3.36 0.69
CA ILE A 144 4.88 2.28 0.52
C ILE A 144 3.98 2.14 1.76
N PRO A 145 4.50 1.81 2.95
CA PRO A 145 3.65 1.69 4.12
C PRO A 145 3.05 3.04 4.56
N THR A 146 3.71 4.17 4.29
CA THR A 146 3.16 5.50 4.60
C THR A 146 1.88 5.74 3.82
N PHE A 147 1.88 5.50 2.50
CA PHE A 147 0.69 5.66 1.67
C PHE A 147 -0.44 4.75 2.13
N ILE A 148 -0.15 3.44 2.31
CA ILE A 148 -1.15 2.45 2.75
C ILE A 148 -1.76 2.84 4.10
N ASN A 149 -0.93 3.25 5.07
CA ASN A 149 -1.44 3.63 6.39
C ASN A 149 -2.27 4.91 6.35
N LEU A 150 -1.82 5.96 5.67
CA LEU A 150 -2.62 7.19 5.51
C LEU A 150 -3.99 6.87 4.89
N TYR A 151 -4.01 6.03 3.86
CA TYR A 151 -5.25 5.58 3.23
C TYR A 151 -6.14 4.82 4.22
N GLY A 152 -5.56 3.88 4.97
CA GLY A 152 -6.26 3.13 6.01
C GLY A 152 -6.82 4.00 7.15
N TYR A 153 -6.17 5.13 7.45
CA TYR A 153 -6.69 6.16 8.37
C TYR A 153 -7.73 7.09 7.70
N GLY A 154 -8.13 6.83 6.44
CA GLY A 154 -9.16 7.57 5.72
C GLY A 154 -8.68 8.89 5.11
N TYR A 155 -7.40 9.06 4.86
CA TYR A 155 -6.86 10.14 4.05
C TYR A 155 -6.69 9.64 2.61
N GLU A 156 -7.50 10.12 1.67
CA GLU A 156 -7.50 9.61 0.29
C GLU A 156 -6.78 10.56 -0.69
N ASN A 157 -6.54 11.81 -0.29
CA ASN A 157 -5.93 12.83 -1.15
C ASN A 157 -4.40 12.85 -1.01
N ILE A 158 -3.78 11.68 -1.19
CA ILE A 158 -2.33 11.45 -1.02
C ILE A 158 -1.66 11.44 -2.38
N TYR A 159 -0.49 12.06 -2.47
CA TYR A 159 0.39 12.05 -3.63
C TYR A 159 1.83 11.81 -3.16
N GLU A 160 2.64 11.25 -4.05
CA GLU A 160 4.01 10.85 -3.74
C GLU A 160 4.99 11.48 -4.72
N LEU A 161 6.14 11.95 -4.23
CA LEU A 161 7.26 12.29 -5.10
C LEU A 161 7.71 11.03 -5.85
N GLY A 162 7.42 10.97 -7.17
CA GLY A 162 7.60 9.79 -8.01
C GLY A 162 8.95 9.71 -8.72
N VAL A 163 9.93 10.54 -8.34
CA VAL A 163 11.22 10.63 -9.01
C VAL A 163 12.38 10.37 -8.06
N LEU A 164 13.51 9.90 -8.63
CA LEU A 164 14.81 9.91 -7.98
C LEU A 164 15.50 11.23 -8.34
N THR A 165 15.94 11.97 -7.33
CA THR A 165 16.62 13.26 -7.47
C THR A 165 17.79 13.36 -6.49
N GLU A 166 18.38 14.53 -6.34
CA GLU A 166 19.44 14.83 -5.37
C GLU A 166 18.98 15.96 -4.44
N THR A 167 19.36 15.92 -3.18
CA THR A 167 19.08 17.00 -2.22
C THR A 167 19.77 18.30 -2.62
N THR A 168 20.85 18.21 -3.39
CA THR A 168 21.59 19.33 -3.97
C THR A 168 20.91 19.96 -5.18
N ASN A 169 19.88 19.36 -5.73
CA ASN A 169 19.06 19.97 -6.78
C ASN A 169 18.25 21.13 -6.18
N GLU A 170 18.45 22.34 -6.71
CA GLU A 170 17.82 23.56 -6.22
C GLU A 170 16.29 23.48 -6.20
N ASP A 171 15.69 22.75 -7.15
CA ASP A 171 14.23 22.58 -7.24
C ASP A 171 13.66 21.68 -6.13
N VAL A 172 14.48 20.92 -5.40
CA VAL A 172 14.05 20.14 -4.24
C VAL A 172 13.73 21.02 -3.05
N ASN A 173 14.27 22.24 -3.01
CA ASN A 173 14.11 23.17 -1.88
C ASN A 173 14.54 22.52 -0.54
N TRP A 174 15.66 21.78 -0.56
CA TRP A 174 16.13 21.08 0.64
C TRP A 174 16.66 22.03 1.71
N VAL A 175 16.26 21.81 2.95
CA VAL A 175 16.76 22.51 4.12
C VAL A 175 17.64 21.53 4.89
N SER A 176 18.94 21.80 4.95
CA SER A 176 19.87 21.02 5.77
C SER A 176 19.78 21.46 7.22
N GLY A 177 19.70 20.48 8.14
CA GLY A 177 19.83 20.72 9.56
C GLY A 177 21.29 20.95 9.99
N GLU A 178 21.48 21.45 11.19
CA GLU A 178 22.78 21.45 11.84
C GLU A 178 23.02 20.06 12.46
N ILE A 179 24.14 19.40 12.11
CA ILE A 179 24.53 18.14 12.74
C ILE A 179 24.84 18.45 14.21
N PRO A 180 24.09 17.88 15.18
CA PRO A 180 24.51 17.99 16.58
C PRO A 180 25.87 17.30 16.75
N LEU A 181 26.89 18.03 17.15
CA LEU A 181 28.23 17.52 17.44
C LEU A 181 28.23 16.65 18.70
#